data_bd24bfc106efa73fbc90a9a222813155
#
_entry.id   bd24bfc106efa73fbc90a9a222813155
#
_cell.length_a   1.000
_cell.length_b   1.000
_cell.length_c   1.000
_cell.angle_alpha   90.00
_cell.angle_beta   90.00
_cell.angle_gamma   90.00
#
_symmetry.space_group_name_H-M   'P 1'
#
loop_
_entity.id
_entity.type
_entity.pdbx_description
1 polymer ?
#
loop_
_entity_poly.entity_id
_entity_poly.type
_entity_poly.pdbx_seq_one_letter_code
_entity_poly.pdbx_strand_id
1 'polypeptide(L)'
;MNPYAGSAKVYFSKLTKCLEVIDQKQVDNAVSVIADAWQSGRQIITLGNGGSSMTALHFINDWNKSIFMSSGKPFRGRSLVDNMGLVMSYGNDVSFNDIFVEQLKNVLQPCDLVIAISGSGNSENVIRAVTYANENQGVTLGLCGYRGGKLKEIAQHVVWADVDDMQLSEDVHAIFGHIVMQRLCGY
;
A
#
# COMPACT_ATOMS: atom_id res chain seq x y z
N MET A 1 24.63 -30.59 3.42
CA MET A 1 23.40 -30.07 2.79
C MET A 1 23.70 -28.69 2.26
N ASN A 2 23.26 -28.36 1.06
CA ASN A 2 23.44 -27.02 0.49
C ASN A 2 22.54 -26.04 1.30
N PRO A 3 23.09 -25.06 2.03
CA PRO A 3 22.29 -24.11 2.82
C PRO A 3 21.40 -23.21 1.96
N TYR A 4 21.59 -23.21 0.63
CA TYR A 4 20.80 -22.44 -0.34
C TYR A 4 19.80 -23.33 -1.11
N ALA A 5 19.36 -24.43 -0.52
CA ALA A 5 18.50 -25.44 -1.15
C ALA A 5 17.02 -24.99 -1.20
N GLY A 6 16.73 -23.97 -1.98
CA GLY A 6 15.40 -23.67 -2.48
C GLY A 6 15.49 -23.35 -3.96
N SER A 7 14.97 -24.19 -4.83
CA SER A 7 14.95 -23.82 -6.25
C SER A 7 13.97 -22.69 -6.50
N ALA A 8 14.26 -21.79 -7.44
CA ALA A 8 13.33 -20.75 -7.88
C ALA A 8 11.94 -21.33 -8.22
N LYS A 9 11.90 -22.55 -8.76
CA LYS A 9 10.65 -23.28 -9.05
C LYS A 9 9.78 -23.46 -7.81
N VAL A 10 10.38 -23.74 -6.64
CA VAL A 10 9.62 -23.88 -5.37
C VAL A 10 9.00 -22.55 -4.97
N TYR A 11 9.76 -21.45 -5.08
CA TYR A 11 9.26 -20.11 -4.79
C TYR A 11 8.11 -19.73 -5.73
N PHE A 12 8.28 -19.92 -7.04
CA PHE A 12 7.23 -19.63 -8.01
C PHE A 12 5.97 -20.46 -7.76
N SER A 13 6.11 -21.74 -7.39
CA SER A 13 4.95 -22.58 -7.05
C SER A 13 4.20 -22.05 -5.81
N LYS A 14 4.92 -21.55 -4.80
CA LYS A 14 4.29 -20.93 -3.62
C LYS A 14 3.55 -19.62 -3.99
N LEU A 15 4.18 -18.76 -4.79
CA LEU A 15 3.57 -17.52 -5.25
C LEU A 15 2.32 -17.77 -6.09
N THR A 16 2.37 -18.74 -7.02
CA THR A 16 1.20 -19.14 -7.81
C THR A 16 0.03 -19.56 -6.92
N LYS A 17 0.29 -20.41 -5.93
CA LYS A 17 -0.74 -20.83 -4.98
C LYS A 17 -1.32 -19.67 -4.19
N CYS A 18 -0.47 -18.71 -3.78
CA CYS A 18 -0.92 -17.52 -3.08
C CYS A 18 -1.86 -16.67 -3.97
N LEU A 19 -1.54 -16.52 -5.25
CA LEU A 19 -2.36 -15.77 -6.21
C LEU A 19 -3.66 -16.48 -6.58
N GLU A 20 -3.69 -17.82 -6.55
CA GLU A 20 -4.91 -18.60 -6.81
C GLU A 20 -5.96 -18.46 -5.72
N VAL A 21 -5.55 -18.21 -4.47
CA VAL A 21 -6.47 -18.14 -3.31
C VAL A 21 -6.79 -16.71 -2.88
N ILE A 22 -6.15 -15.69 -3.47
CA ILE A 22 -6.45 -14.31 -3.15
C ILE A 22 -7.91 -13.97 -3.49
N ASP A 23 -8.58 -13.23 -2.63
CA ASP A 23 -9.95 -12.80 -2.89
C ASP A 23 -9.97 -11.73 -4.01
N GLN A 24 -10.31 -12.17 -5.22
CA GLN A 24 -10.39 -11.30 -6.39
C GLN A 24 -11.37 -10.14 -6.20
N LYS A 25 -12.43 -10.31 -5.40
CA LYS A 25 -13.38 -9.21 -5.11
C LYS A 25 -12.74 -8.12 -4.28
N GLN A 26 -11.85 -8.48 -3.33
CA GLN A 26 -11.07 -7.48 -2.60
C GLN A 26 -10.13 -6.70 -3.53
N VAL A 27 -9.46 -7.40 -4.44
CA VAL A 27 -8.57 -6.76 -5.44
C VAL A 27 -9.38 -5.82 -6.35
N ASP A 28 -10.47 -6.28 -6.93
CA ASP A 28 -11.31 -5.47 -7.83
C ASP A 28 -11.93 -4.26 -7.12
N ASN A 29 -12.39 -4.43 -5.88
CA ASN A 29 -12.91 -3.33 -5.06
C ASN A 29 -11.81 -2.31 -4.75
N ALA A 30 -10.61 -2.74 -4.40
CA ALA A 30 -9.48 -1.86 -4.13
C ALA A 30 -9.07 -1.05 -5.39
N VAL A 31 -9.06 -1.69 -6.57
CA VAL A 31 -8.83 -0.99 -7.85
C VAL A 31 -9.91 0.06 -8.09
N SER A 32 -11.19 -0.27 -7.82
CA SER A 32 -12.30 0.68 -7.99
C SER A 32 -12.17 1.88 -7.06
N VAL A 33 -11.81 1.67 -5.78
CA VAL A 33 -11.59 2.75 -4.80
C VAL A 33 -10.46 3.69 -5.26
N ILE A 34 -9.36 3.15 -5.80
CA ILE A 34 -8.27 3.96 -6.35
C ILE A 34 -8.74 4.74 -7.59
N ALA A 35 -9.49 4.09 -8.49
CA ALA A 35 -10.06 4.73 -9.67
C ALA A 35 -11.00 5.88 -9.30
N ASP A 36 -11.88 5.68 -8.33
CA ASP A 36 -12.82 6.69 -7.85
C ASP A 36 -12.11 7.91 -7.24
N ALA A 37 -11.08 7.67 -6.41
CA ALA A 37 -10.24 8.73 -5.85
C ALA A 37 -9.55 9.54 -6.97
N TRP A 38 -8.93 8.85 -7.94
CA TRP A 38 -8.32 9.50 -9.10
C TRP A 38 -9.33 10.28 -9.94
N GLN A 39 -10.47 9.66 -10.29
CA GLN A 39 -11.52 10.31 -11.09
C GLN A 39 -12.10 11.54 -10.39
N SER A 40 -12.21 11.51 -9.08
CA SER A 40 -12.68 12.63 -8.26
C SER A 40 -11.58 13.68 -7.97
N GLY A 41 -10.36 13.49 -8.48
CA GLY A 41 -9.23 14.41 -8.27
C GLY A 41 -8.72 14.45 -6.82
N ARG A 42 -8.99 13.42 -6.03
CA ARG A 42 -8.50 13.29 -4.65
C ARG A 42 -7.02 12.94 -4.62
N GLN A 43 -6.36 13.24 -3.52
CA GLN A 43 -5.01 12.73 -3.26
C GLN A 43 -5.03 11.24 -2.98
N ILE A 44 -4.00 10.53 -3.45
CA ILE A 44 -3.74 9.13 -3.12
C ILE A 44 -2.40 9.09 -2.41
N ILE A 45 -2.44 8.80 -1.11
CA ILE A 45 -1.30 8.89 -0.19
C ILE A 45 -0.87 7.46 0.16
N THR A 46 0.38 7.11 -0.09
CA THR A 46 0.93 5.79 0.24
C THR A 46 1.91 5.86 1.40
N LEU A 47 1.95 4.80 2.22
CA LEU A 47 2.89 4.67 3.33
C LEU A 47 3.19 3.19 3.64
N GLY A 48 4.32 2.95 4.28
CA GLY A 48 4.78 1.63 4.72
C GLY A 48 6.20 1.69 5.26
N ASN A 49 6.67 0.62 5.88
CA ASN A 49 8.02 0.52 6.43
C ASN A 49 8.89 -0.42 5.57
N GLY A 50 10.22 -0.24 5.58
CA GLY A 50 11.17 -1.15 4.97
C GLY A 50 10.86 -1.47 3.49
N GLY A 51 10.68 -2.75 3.14
CA GLY A 51 10.27 -3.19 1.79
C GLY A 51 8.93 -2.58 1.36
N SER A 52 7.96 -2.52 2.29
CA SER A 52 6.67 -1.88 2.04
C SER A 52 6.78 -0.37 1.74
N SER A 53 7.81 0.32 2.25
CA SER A 53 8.06 1.73 1.87
C SER A 53 8.51 1.86 0.42
N MET A 54 9.32 0.91 -0.06
CA MET A 54 9.75 0.87 -1.46
C MET A 54 8.57 0.56 -2.39
N THR A 55 7.68 -0.36 -1.98
CA THR A 55 6.43 -0.63 -2.70
C THR A 55 5.53 0.61 -2.74
N ALA A 56 5.41 1.36 -1.64
CA ALA A 56 4.66 2.61 -1.59
C ALA A 56 5.20 3.68 -2.57
N LEU A 57 6.52 3.83 -2.65
CA LEU A 57 7.19 4.71 -3.62
C LEU A 57 7.02 4.22 -5.06
N HIS A 58 7.14 2.92 -5.30
CA HIS A 58 6.97 2.31 -6.62
C HIS A 58 5.57 2.59 -7.17
N PHE A 59 4.53 2.42 -6.36
CA PHE A 59 3.16 2.75 -6.77
C PHE A 59 3.04 4.19 -7.26
N ILE A 60 3.53 5.13 -6.47
CA ILE A 60 3.44 6.55 -6.80
C ILE A 60 4.26 6.92 -8.03
N ASN A 61 5.45 6.31 -8.22
CA ASN A 61 6.25 6.48 -9.42
C ASN A 61 5.49 6.02 -10.67
N ASP A 62 4.96 4.80 -10.65
CA ASP A 62 4.31 4.21 -11.81
C ASP A 62 2.97 4.89 -12.13
N TRP A 63 2.16 5.13 -11.11
CA TRP A 63 0.81 5.66 -11.31
C TRP A 63 0.83 7.13 -11.72
N ASN A 64 1.64 7.98 -11.08
CA ASN A 64 1.75 9.38 -11.46
C ASN A 64 2.20 9.55 -12.91
N LYS A 65 3.18 8.75 -13.37
CA LYS A 65 3.70 8.81 -14.73
C LYS A 65 2.76 8.14 -15.72
N SER A 66 2.52 6.85 -15.53
CA SER A 66 1.90 6.01 -16.58
C SER A 66 0.42 6.32 -16.78
N ILE A 67 -0.34 6.51 -15.68
CA ILE A 67 -1.76 6.83 -15.75
C ILE A 67 -1.95 8.23 -16.36
N PHE A 68 -1.11 9.20 -15.99
CA PHE A 68 -1.16 10.54 -16.60
C PHE A 68 -0.83 10.49 -18.10
N MET A 69 0.21 9.77 -18.48
CA MET A 69 0.61 9.68 -19.90
C MET A 69 -0.44 8.98 -20.77
N SER A 70 -1.14 7.98 -20.23
CA SER A 70 -2.17 7.25 -20.98
C SER A 70 -3.50 7.98 -21.08
N SER A 71 -3.88 8.74 -20.03
CA SER A 71 -5.21 9.35 -19.90
C SER A 71 -5.24 10.85 -20.12
N GLY A 72 -4.11 11.56 -20.00
CA GLY A 72 -4.02 13.01 -19.93
C GLY A 72 -4.55 13.61 -18.62
N LYS A 73 -5.10 12.80 -17.69
CA LYS A 73 -5.66 13.26 -16.42
C LYS A 73 -4.65 13.10 -15.30
N PRO A 74 -4.31 14.18 -14.54
CA PRO A 74 -3.36 14.11 -13.44
C PRO A 74 -3.73 13.04 -12.40
N PHE A 75 -2.73 12.24 -12.01
CA PHE A 75 -2.82 11.35 -10.86
C PHE A 75 -2.14 12.02 -9.68
N ARG A 76 -2.89 12.35 -8.64
CA ARG A 76 -2.39 13.14 -7.49
C ARG A 76 -1.82 12.23 -6.40
N GLY A 77 -0.86 11.39 -6.79
CA GLY A 77 -0.21 10.46 -5.89
C GLY A 77 0.97 11.08 -5.13
N ARG A 78 1.10 10.77 -3.85
CA ARG A 78 2.28 11.08 -3.02
C ARG A 78 2.57 9.94 -2.06
N SER A 79 3.84 9.83 -1.65
CA SER A 79 4.23 8.87 -0.61
C SER A 79 4.75 9.61 0.63
N LEU A 80 4.39 9.15 1.82
CA LEU A 80 4.91 9.73 3.08
C LEU A 80 6.34 9.27 3.40
N VAL A 81 6.95 8.51 2.50
CA VAL A 81 8.35 8.09 2.60
C VAL A 81 9.23 8.71 1.51
N ASP A 82 8.70 9.62 0.68
CA ASP A 82 9.47 10.29 -0.37
C ASP A 82 10.41 11.38 0.19
N ASN A 83 10.01 12.02 1.29
CA ASN A 83 10.86 12.99 2.00
C ASN A 83 11.49 12.32 3.24
N MET A 84 12.67 11.75 3.05
CA MET A 84 13.42 11.11 4.13
C MET A 84 13.74 12.08 5.27
N GLY A 85 13.90 13.38 4.97
CA GLY A 85 14.12 14.41 6.00
C GLY A 85 12.95 14.50 6.97
N LEU A 86 11.71 14.47 6.48
CA LEU A 86 10.51 14.43 7.34
C LEU A 86 10.41 13.16 8.16
N VAL A 87 10.67 11.99 7.55
CA VAL A 87 10.65 10.70 8.25
C VAL A 87 11.65 10.71 9.41
N MET A 88 12.87 11.18 9.15
CA MET A 88 13.93 11.22 10.16
C MET A 88 13.66 12.26 11.25
N SER A 89 13.20 13.47 10.89
CA SER A 89 12.93 14.53 11.88
C SER A 89 11.79 14.14 12.82
N TYR A 90 10.66 13.66 12.30
CA TYR A 90 9.59 13.18 13.17
C TYR A 90 10.00 11.95 13.99
N GLY A 91 10.80 11.05 13.40
CA GLY A 91 11.32 9.90 14.13
C GLY A 91 12.24 10.28 15.30
N ASN A 92 13.06 11.32 15.14
CA ASN A 92 13.97 11.84 16.16
C ASN A 92 13.28 12.73 17.19
N ASP A 93 12.46 13.67 16.74
CA ASP A 93 11.94 14.76 17.57
C ASP A 93 10.61 14.39 18.25
N VAL A 94 9.86 13.44 17.70
CA VAL A 94 8.55 12.99 18.23
C VAL A 94 8.61 11.51 18.57
N SER A 95 8.42 10.63 17.58
CA SER A 95 8.46 9.17 17.75
C SER A 95 8.46 8.49 16.39
N PHE A 96 9.15 7.35 16.25
CA PHE A 96 9.02 6.50 15.07
C PHE A 96 7.57 6.02 14.84
N ASN A 97 6.81 5.88 15.91
CA ASN A 97 5.39 5.49 15.81
C ASN A 97 4.50 6.59 15.22
N ASP A 98 4.97 7.82 15.14
CA ASP A 98 4.19 8.97 14.70
C ASP A 98 4.64 9.54 13.34
N ILE A 99 5.70 8.98 12.73
CA ILE A 99 6.29 9.49 11.47
C ILE A 99 5.29 9.69 10.33
N PHE A 100 4.24 8.87 10.26
CA PHE A 100 3.21 8.96 9.23
C PHE A 100 2.03 9.84 9.66
N VAL A 101 1.56 9.68 10.90
CA VAL A 101 0.41 10.46 11.38
C VAL A 101 0.74 11.95 11.44
N GLU A 102 1.95 12.34 11.84
CA GLU A 102 2.36 13.73 11.86
C GLU A 102 2.43 14.35 10.44
N GLN A 103 2.80 13.57 9.44
CA GLN A 103 2.73 14.01 8.07
C GLN A 103 1.29 14.12 7.56
N LEU A 104 0.41 13.15 7.91
CA LEU A 104 -1.01 13.19 7.52
C LEU A 104 -1.73 14.43 8.06
N LYS A 105 -1.41 14.88 9.28
CA LYS A 105 -1.97 16.12 9.86
C LYS A 105 -1.78 17.35 8.99
N ASN A 106 -0.71 17.37 8.20
CA ASN A 106 -0.38 18.49 7.32
C ASN A 106 -1.01 18.38 5.92
N VAL A 107 -1.36 17.17 5.47
CA VAL A 107 -1.64 16.93 4.05
C VAL A 107 -2.98 16.29 3.75
N LEU A 108 -3.56 15.55 4.70
CA LEU A 108 -4.82 14.83 4.51
C LEU A 108 -5.98 15.81 4.37
N GLN A 109 -6.78 15.60 3.35
CA GLN A 109 -8.06 16.28 3.17
C GLN A 109 -9.21 15.25 3.20
N PRO A 110 -10.45 15.66 3.53
CA PRO A 110 -11.60 14.76 3.48
C PRO A 110 -11.74 14.08 2.12
N CYS A 111 -12.00 12.77 2.16
CA CYS A 111 -12.12 11.88 1.00
C CYS A 111 -10.80 11.60 0.24
N ASP A 112 -9.64 12.04 0.73
CA ASP A 112 -8.36 11.56 0.21
C ASP A 112 -8.19 10.07 0.55
N LEU A 113 -7.52 9.32 -0.35
CA LEU A 113 -7.28 7.90 -0.16
C LEU A 113 -5.90 7.67 0.46
N VAL A 114 -5.87 6.98 1.60
CA VAL A 114 -4.63 6.55 2.28
C VAL A 114 -4.44 5.05 2.05
N ILE A 115 -3.37 4.67 1.37
CA ILE A 115 -2.98 3.29 1.11
C ILE A 115 -1.84 2.92 2.05
N ALA A 116 -2.13 2.06 3.00
CA ALA A 116 -1.22 1.61 4.04
C ALA A 116 -0.71 0.20 3.74
N ILE A 117 0.60 0.04 3.64
CA ILE A 117 1.25 -1.23 3.27
C ILE A 117 2.01 -1.77 4.49
N SER A 118 1.63 -2.96 4.96
CA SER A 118 2.30 -3.64 6.07
C SER A 118 2.13 -5.15 5.97
N GLY A 119 3.19 -5.88 5.65
CA GLY A 119 3.15 -7.35 5.57
C GLY A 119 2.58 -7.99 6.83
N SER A 120 3.01 -7.59 8.03
CA SER A 120 2.47 -8.10 9.30
C SER A 120 1.08 -7.55 9.64
N GLY A 121 0.72 -6.39 9.09
CA GLY A 121 -0.49 -5.66 9.45
C GLY A 121 -0.50 -5.08 10.87
N ASN A 122 0.65 -5.06 11.58
CA ASN A 122 0.74 -4.67 12.99
C ASN A 122 1.77 -3.57 13.29
N SER A 123 2.35 -2.92 12.27
CA SER A 123 3.28 -1.81 12.47
C SER A 123 2.56 -0.62 13.10
N GLU A 124 2.95 -0.20 14.30
CA GLU A 124 2.25 0.81 15.10
C GLU A 124 2.11 2.15 14.36
N ASN A 125 3.15 2.63 13.68
CA ASN A 125 3.09 3.86 12.88
C ASN A 125 2.08 3.78 11.72
N VAL A 126 1.94 2.61 11.10
CA VAL A 126 0.95 2.35 10.04
C VAL A 126 -0.47 2.35 10.64
N ILE A 127 -0.65 1.68 11.78
CA ILE A 127 -1.94 1.62 12.49
C ILE A 127 -2.40 3.02 12.92
N ARG A 128 -1.53 3.82 13.52
CA ARG A 128 -1.84 5.21 13.91
C ARG A 128 -2.24 6.07 12.71
N ALA A 129 -1.54 5.92 11.60
CA ALA A 129 -1.84 6.66 10.36
C ALA A 129 -3.24 6.30 9.81
N VAL A 130 -3.59 5.02 9.76
CA VAL A 130 -4.89 4.55 9.27
C VAL A 130 -6.01 4.98 10.22
N THR A 131 -5.79 4.86 11.54
CA THR A 131 -6.75 5.34 12.55
C THR A 131 -7.01 6.84 12.39
N TYR A 132 -5.95 7.64 12.29
CA TYR A 132 -6.08 9.08 12.08
C TYR A 132 -6.84 9.41 10.77
N ALA A 133 -6.52 8.71 9.67
CA ALA A 133 -7.21 8.93 8.40
C ALA A 133 -8.71 8.62 8.50
N ASN A 134 -9.10 7.53 9.16
CA ASN A 134 -10.50 7.16 9.38
C ASN A 134 -11.24 8.22 10.22
N GLU A 135 -10.60 8.73 11.28
CA GLU A 135 -11.18 9.75 12.16
C GLU A 135 -11.32 11.12 11.49
N ASN A 136 -10.52 11.37 10.44
CA ASN A 136 -10.50 12.64 9.70
C ASN A 136 -11.10 12.54 8.28
N GLN A 137 -12.09 11.67 8.10
CA GLN A 137 -12.86 11.53 6.86
C GLN A 137 -12.04 11.08 5.64
N GLY A 138 -10.86 10.51 5.84
CA GLY A 138 -10.10 9.84 4.79
C GLY A 138 -10.72 8.50 4.42
N VAL A 139 -10.46 8.05 3.21
CA VAL A 139 -10.73 6.67 2.78
C VAL A 139 -9.47 5.85 2.98
N THR A 140 -9.57 4.63 3.51
CA THR A 140 -8.39 3.82 3.83
C THR A 140 -8.39 2.48 3.13
N LEU A 141 -7.24 2.11 2.55
CA LEU A 141 -6.97 0.82 1.93
C LEU A 141 -5.73 0.20 2.60
N GLY A 142 -5.90 -0.97 3.22
CA GLY A 142 -4.82 -1.76 3.79
C GLY A 142 -4.33 -2.84 2.84
N LEU A 143 -3.01 -2.91 2.60
CA LEU A 143 -2.36 -4.06 1.96
C LEU A 143 -1.61 -4.84 3.05
N CYS A 144 -2.01 -6.09 3.30
CA CYS A 144 -1.45 -6.88 4.40
C CYS A 144 -1.22 -8.34 4.01
N GLY A 145 -0.35 -9.00 4.77
CA GLY A 145 -0.04 -10.42 4.66
C GLY A 145 -0.38 -11.17 5.95
N TYR A 146 0.21 -12.34 6.16
CA TYR A 146 0.00 -13.20 7.32
C TYR A 146 -1.49 -13.36 7.67
N ARG A 147 -1.87 -13.01 8.89
CA ARG A 147 -3.26 -13.02 9.39
C ARG A 147 -3.98 -11.69 9.16
N GLY A 148 -3.34 -10.74 8.47
CA GLY A 148 -3.87 -9.42 8.23
C GLY A 148 -3.58 -8.40 9.33
N GLY A 149 -3.37 -8.84 10.56
CA GLY A 149 -3.11 -8.00 11.72
C GLY A 149 -4.21 -6.96 11.98
N LYS A 150 -3.88 -5.95 12.79
CA LYS A 150 -4.78 -4.85 13.13
C LYS A 150 -5.17 -4.01 11.90
N LEU A 151 -4.28 -3.91 10.91
CA LEU A 151 -4.55 -3.17 9.68
C LEU A 151 -5.78 -3.70 8.95
N LYS A 152 -5.93 -5.04 8.85
CA LYS A 152 -7.08 -5.69 8.22
C LYS A 152 -8.40 -5.36 8.93
N GLU A 153 -8.36 -5.15 10.26
CA GLU A 153 -9.56 -4.87 11.05
C GLU A 153 -10.03 -3.42 10.92
N ILE A 154 -9.09 -2.46 10.79
CA ILE A 154 -9.40 -1.04 10.87
C ILE A 154 -9.46 -0.34 9.50
N ALA A 155 -8.82 -0.87 8.46
CA ALA A 155 -8.91 -0.31 7.12
C ALA A 155 -10.31 -0.53 6.53
N GLN A 156 -10.85 0.49 5.84
CA GLN A 156 -12.18 0.41 5.22
C GLN A 156 -12.20 -0.56 4.03
N HIS A 157 -11.07 -0.66 3.33
CA HIS A 157 -10.85 -1.60 2.23
C HIS A 157 -9.56 -2.37 2.47
N VAL A 158 -9.48 -3.60 1.99
CA VAL A 158 -8.32 -4.46 2.24
C VAL A 158 -8.00 -5.28 0.99
N VAL A 159 -6.71 -5.42 0.69
CA VAL A 159 -6.16 -6.51 -0.12
C VAL A 159 -5.29 -7.38 0.80
N TRP A 160 -5.70 -8.61 1.03
CA TRP A 160 -5.05 -9.49 1.98
C TRP A 160 -4.42 -10.69 1.30
N ALA A 161 -3.09 -10.78 1.39
CA ALA A 161 -2.32 -11.96 1.02
C ALA A 161 -2.32 -12.94 2.22
N ASP A 162 -3.25 -13.89 2.23
CA ASP A 162 -3.34 -14.92 3.29
C ASP A 162 -2.20 -15.94 3.14
N VAL A 163 -0.99 -15.50 3.49
CA VAL A 163 0.21 -16.32 3.41
C VAL A 163 1.16 -15.97 4.56
N ASP A 164 1.66 -16.98 5.26
CA ASP A 164 2.58 -16.83 6.39
C ASP A 164 4.05 -16.74 5.90
N ASP A 165 4.30 -15.79 4.97
CA ASP A 165 5.60 -15.57 4.34
C ASP A 165 5.69 -14.08 3.92
N MET A 166 6.71 -13.37 4.43
CA MET A 166 6.88 -11.93 4.20
C MET A 166 7.12 -11.62 2.72
N GLN A 167 8.02 -12.37 2.08
CA GLN A 167 8.42 -12.11 0.70
C GLN A 167 7.25 -12.35 -0.26
N LEU A 168 6.47 -13.42 -0.06
CA LEU A 168 5.27 -13.67 -0.85
C LEU A 168 4.20 -12.59 -0.63
N SER A 169 4.05 -12.09 0.59
CA SER A 169 3.15 -10.96 0.87
C SER A 169 3.57 -9.70 0.13
N GLU A 170 4.88 -9.37 0.16
CA GLU A 170 5.43 -8.21 -0.55
C GLU A 170 5.30 -8.36 -2.08
N ASP A 171 5.50 -9.56 -2.63
CA ASP A 171 5.28 -9.83 -4.06
C ASP A 171 3.82 -9.60 -4.47
N VAL A 172 2.87 -10.10 -3.67
CA VAL A 172 1.44 -9.85 -3.91
C VAL A 172 1.11 -8.37 -3.88
N HIS A 173 1.68 -7.62 -2.93
CA HIS A 173 1.48 -6.17 -2.87
C HIS A 173 2.03 -5.47 -4.13
N ALA A 174 3.22 -5.86 -4.60
CA ALA A 174 3.80 -5.32 -5.82
C ALA A 174 2.96 -5.67 -7.07
N ILE A 175 2.50 -6.92 -7.18
CA ILE A 175 1.60 -7.36 -8.26
C ILE A 175 0.30 -6.54 -8.25
N PHE A 176 -0.28 -6.28 -7.08
CA PHE A 176 -1.46 -5.42 -6.96
C PHE A 176 -1.23 -4.04 -7.56
N GLY A 177 -0.09 -3.40 -7.28
CA GLY A 177 0.26 -2.10 -7.86
C GLY A 177 0.31 -2.11 -9.39
N HIS A 178 0.83 -3.19 -9.98
CA HIS A 178 0.86 -3.36 -11.43
C HIS A 178 -0.54 -3.61 -12.01
N ILE A 179 -1.41 -4.35 -11.32
CA ILE A 179 -2.81 -4.54 -11.72
C ILE A 179 -3.52 -3.18 -11.78
N VAL A 180 -3.35 -2.33 -10.76
CA VAL A 180 -3.90 -0.97 -10.74
C VAL A 180 -3.42 -0.17 -11.94
N MET A 181 -2.10 -0.16 -12.18
CA MET A 181 -1.51 0.56 -13.30
C MET A 181 -2.10 0.10 -14.64
N GLN A 182 -2.12 -1.22 -14.90
CA GLN A 182 -2.66 -1.77 -16.15
C GLN A 182 -4.16 -1.42 -16.33
N ARG A 183 -4.95 -1.62 -15.28
CA ARG A 183 -6.39 -1.34 -15.34
C ARG A 183 -6.69 0.14 -15.60
N LEU A 184 -5.99 1.05 -14.97
CA LEU A 184 -6.20 2.49 -15.13
C LEU A 184 -5.56 3.06 -16.41
N CYS A 185 -4.55 2.40 -16.98
CA CYS A 185 -4.00 2.73 -18.30
C CYS A 185 -4.79 2.14 -19.48
N GLY A 186 -5.71 1.19 -19.23
CA GLY A 186 -6.53 0.56 -20.26
C GLY A 186 -5.81 -0.54 -21.06
N TYR A 187 -4.88 -1.27 -20.41
CA TYR A 187 -4.18 -2.41 -21.01
C TYR A 187 -4.93 -3.72 -20.76
#